data_292364733a64860c7564488b454f09c7
#
_entry.id   292364733a64860c7564488b454f09c7
#
_cell.length_a   1.000
_cell.length_b   1.000
_cell.length_c   1.000
_cell.angle_alpha   90.00
_cell.angle_beta   90.00
_cell.angle_gamma   90.00
#
_symmetry.space_group_name_H-M   'P 1'
#
loop_
_entity.id
_entity.type
_entity.pdbx_description
1 polymer ?
#
loop_
_entity_poly.entity_id
_entity_poly.type
_entity_poly.pdbx_seq_one_letter_code
_entity_poly.pdbx_strand_id
1 'polypeptide(L)'
;MARLMIKNALILMLIASSAAAAGTSSINWIQVFPGTSPTPRSYLAMTYDEASQKVILFGGYDGTKHLNDTWIFDGVTWTRVNASIAPPARSAAQIAYDRVTRKVILFGGFNGRQYLGDTWLWDGNTLRWTRTTPVHSPPAVTGPMLFTDPNGHVDEFGGFDGHFYQATMWQWNGSGWSQLYPAQVPYARGLAAVGVNTLRNEAVMFGGLADVNPVNTWTYDGKTWTLQSTRIQPLWVYAGSAVFDPNLRAVVLFGGGSGGMDQNSTWAWTGSQWKQLLASQVPLPREGAGIAYAAALGGTLIFGGQDGNLLLNDTWRLAP
;
A
#
# COMPACT_ATOMS: atom_id res chain seq x y z
N MET A 1 33.32 -55.87 -41.27
CA MET A 1 32.19 -54.95 -41.07
C MET A 1 31.55 -55.24 -39.72
N ALA A 2 31.99 -54.56 -38.69
CA ALA A 2 31.46 -54.71 -37.34
C ALA A 2 31.02 -53.33 -36.86
N ARG A 3 29.70 -53.17 -36.58
CA ARG A 3 29.12 -51.96 -36.00
C ARG A 3 29.36 -51.98 -34.49
N LEU A 4 30.05 -50.98 -34.03
CA LEU A 4 30.29 -50.69 -32.61
C LEU A 4 29.08 -49.91 -32.07
N MET A 5 28.31 -50.47 -31.15
CA MET A 5 27.27 -49.78 -30.40
C MET A 5 27.89 -49.22 -29.11
N ILE A 6 27.91 -47.91 -29.01
CA ILE A 6 28.27 -47.22 -27.77
C ILE A 6 26.99 -47.01 -26.95
N LYS A 7 26.91 -47.66 -25.79
CA LYS A 7 25.88 -47.44 -24.78
C LYS A 7 26.29 -46.24 -23.94
N ASN A 8 25.57 -45.14 -24.05
CA ASN A 8 25.67 -44.02 -23.10
C ASN A 8 24.92 -44.37 -21.82
N ALA A 9 25.65 -44.56 -20.74
CA ALA A 9 25.09 -44.65 -19.41
C ALA A 9 24.96 -43.22 -18.85
N LEU A 10 23.71 -42.77 -18.68
CA LEU A 10 23.39 -41.51 -18.03
C LEU A 10 23.44 -41.74 -16.51
N ILE A 11 24.51 -41.24 -15.87
CA ILE A 11 24.61 -41.22 -14.41
C ILE A 11 23.79 -40.03 -13.90
N LEU A 12 22.61 -40.29 -13.32
CA LEU A 12 21.80 -39.33 -12.61
C LEU A 12 22.38 -39.16 -11.20
N MET A 13 23.15 -38.08 -10.97
CA MET A 13 23.55 -37.69 -9.62
C MET A 13 22.37 -37.05 -8.93
N LEU A 14 21.67 -37.76 -8.03
CA LEU A 14 20.78 -37.16 -7.05
C LEU A 14 21.62 -36.42 -6.02
N ILE A 15 21.66 -35.09 -6.14
CA ILE A 15 22.14 -34.24 -5.05
C ILE A 15 20.96 -34.08 -4.09
N ALA A 16 20.91 -34.88 -3.04
CA ALA A 16 20.03 -34.65 -1.91
C ALA A 16 20.56 -33.45 -1.13
N SER A 17 20.01 -32.25 -1.41
CA SER A 17 20.20 -31.11 -0.55
C SER A 17 19.30 -31.30 0.68
N SER A 18 19.88 -31.63 1.81
CA SER A 18 19.21 -31.50 3.11
C SER A 18 19.01 -30.00 3.42
N ALA A 19 17.93 -29.42 2.91
CA ALA A 19 17.44 -28.15 3.42
C ALA A 19 16.92 -28.40 4.83
N ALA A 20 17.65 -27.94 5.83
CA ALA A 20 17.14 -27.83 7.18
C ALA A 20 15.82 -27.03 7.11
N ALA A 21 14.73 -27.66 7.49
CA ALA A 21 13.44 -27.03 7.61
C ALA A 21 13.52 -25.99 8.75
N ALA A 22 13.93 -24.76 8.41
CA ALA A 22 13.63 -23.62 9.23
C ALA A 22 12.10 -23.57 9.31
N GLY A 23 11.55 -23.67 10.52
CA GLY A 23 10.12 -23.65 10.74
C GLY A 23 9.47 -22.49 9.98
N THR A 24 8.80 -22.80 8.88
CA THR A 24 8.01 -21.84 8.13
C THR A 24 6.78 -21.58 8.96
N SER A 25 6.72 -20.44 9.67
CA SER A 25 5.45 -19.93 10.15
C SER A 25 4.59 -19.77 8.90
N SER A 26 3.61 -20.66 8.74
CA SER A 26 2.68 -20.62 7.63
C SER A 26 1.74 -19.44 7.88
N ILE A 27 1.91 -18.36 7.15
CA ILE A 27 0.90 -17.32 7.09
C ILE A 27 -0.31 -17.84 6.30
N ASN A 28 -1.48 -17.28 6.57
CA ASN A 28 -2.64 -17.55 5.75
C ASN A 28 -3.50 -16.30 5.57
N TRP A 29 -4.10 -16.16 4.39
CA TRP A 29 -5.13 -15.18 4.17
C TRP A 29 -6.49 -15.80 4.48
N ILE A 30 -7.26 -15.15 5.33
CA ILE A 30 -8.60 -15.57 5.75
C ILE A 30 -9.58 -14.56 5.18
N GLN A 31 -10.52 -15.05 4.37
CA GLN A 31 -11.59 -14.19 3.88
C GLN A 31 -12.55 -13.85 5.02
N VAL A 32 -12.85 -12.57 5.16
CA VAL A 32 -13.83 -12.05 6.11
C VAL A 32 -15.13 -11.80 5.36
N PHE A 33 -16.26 -12.20 5.94
CA PHE A 33 -17.59 -12.05 5.35
C PHE A 33 -18.41 -11.05 6.16
N PRO A 34 -18.23 -9.73 5.96
CA PRO A 34 -19.00 -8.71 6.66
C PRO A 34 -20.48 -8.78 6.22
N GLY A 35 -21.41 -8.46 7.13
CA GLY A 35 -22.83 -8.38 6.80
C GLY A 35 -23.17 -7.27 5.80
N THR A 36 -22.34 -6.24 5.73
CA THR A 36 -22.39 -5.13 4.76
C THR A 36 -20.99 -4.85 4.26
N SER A 37 -20.84 -4.54 2.97
CA SER A 37 -19.57 -4.16 2.34
C SER A 37 -19.73 -2.98 1.40
N PRO A 38 -18.68 -2.16 1.20
CA PRO A 38 -18.67 -1.20 0.09
C PRO A 38 -18.84 -1.92 -1.26
N THR A 39 -19.33 -1.19 -2.27
CA THR A 39 -19.39 -1.71 -3.64
C THR A 39 -18.00 -2.05 -4.18
N PRO A 40 -17.89 -2.97 -5.17
CA PRO A 40 -16.62 -3.28 -5.82
C PRO A 40 -15.93 -2.01 -6.30
N ARG A 41 -14.62 -1.89 -6.02
CA ARG A 41 -13.85 -0.69 -6.34
C ARG A 41 -12.34 -0.92 -6.31
N SER A 42 -11.61 -0.13 -7.08
CA SER A 42 -10.16 -0.07 -7.09
C SER A 42 -9.64 1.34 -6.81
N TYR A 43 -8.34 1.48 -6.53
CA TYR A 43 -7.67 2.76 -6.26
C TYR A 43 -8.34 3.57 -5.15
N LEU A 44 -8.86 2.87 -4.16
CA LEU A 44 -9.45 3.44 -2.95
C LEU A 44 -8.34 3.83 -1.96
N ALA A 45 -8.63 4.77 -1.08
CA ALA A 45 -7.74 5.13 0.02
C ALA A 45 -8.19 4.41 1.29
N MET A 46 -7.25 3.77 2.02
CA MET A 46 -7.56 3.03 3.24
C MET A 46 -6.43 3.12 4.26
N THR A 47 -6.77 3.33 5.53
CA THR A 47 -5.83 3.30 6.65
C THR A 47 -6.52 2.92 7.96
N TYR A 48 -5.75 2.66 9.00
CA TYR A 48 -6.26 2.48 10.35
C TYR A 48 -6.24 3.81 11.10
N ASP A 49 -7.39 4.22 11.61
CA ASP A 49 -7.54 5.38 12.48
C ASP A 49 -7.30 4.92 13.93
N GLU A 50 -6.13 5.22 14.45
CA GLU A 50 -5.74 4.83 15.81
C GLU A 50 -6.61 5.49 16.89
N ALA A 51 -7.21 6.67 16.62
CA ALA A 51 -8.05 7.38 17.59
C ALA A 51 -9.40 6.70 17.78
N SER A 52 -10.04 6.28 16.69
CA SER A 52 -11.33 5.58 16.72
C SER A 52 -11.22 4.06 16.77
N GLN A 53 -9.99 3.52 16.60
CA GLN A 53 -9.68 2.08 16.50
C GLN A 53 -10.48 1.38 15.38
N LYS A 54 -10.66 2.06 14.25
CA LYS A 54 -11.37 1.53 13.08
C LYS A 54 -10.54 1.70 11.83
N VAL A 55 -10.78 0.85 10.85
CA VAL A 55 -10.29 1.10 9.50
C VAL A 55 -11.23 2.09 8.82
N ILE A 56 -10.65 3.13 8.20
CA ILE A 56 -11.37 4.05 7.33
C ILE A 56 -11.03 3.76 5.87
N LEU A 57 -12.03 3.81 5.02
CA LEU A 57 -11.96 3.72 3.57
C LEU A 57 -12.64 4.93 2.95
N PHE A 58 -12.02 5.52 1.93
CA PHE A 58 -12.59 6.63 1.17
C PHE A 58 -12.44 6.44 -0.34
N GLY A 59 -13.52 6.69 -1.08
CA GLY A 59 -13.50 6.85 -2.53
C GLY A 59 -13.12 5.61 -3.33
N GLY A 60 -12.35 5.81 -4.39
CA GLY A 60 -11.99 4.79 -5.37
C GLY A 60 -12.74 4.94 -6.69
N TYR A 61 -12.63 3.95 -7.56
CA TYR A 61 -13.29 3.88 -8.87
C TYR A 61 -14.10 2.60 -8.99
N ASP A 62 -15.39 2.69 -9.39
CA ASP A 62 -16.31 1.56 -9.48
C ASP A 62 -16.46 0.98 -10.91
N GLY A 63 -15.55 1.36 -11.81
CA GLY A 63 -15.61 0.97 -13.24
C GLY A 63 -16.38 1.96 -14.10
N THR A 64 -17.17 2.85 -13.50
CA THR A 64 -17.98 3.86 -14.21
C THR A 64 -17.72 5.27 -13.73
N LYS A 65 -17.51 5.45 -12.44
CA LYS A 65 -17.32 6.76 -11.81
C LYS A 65 -16.36 6.70 -10.62
N HIS A 66 -15.77 7.83 -10.30
CA HIS A 66 -15.06 8.06 -9.06
C HIS A 66 -16.06 8.21 -7.91
N LEU A 67 -15.66 7.73 -6.73
CA LEU A 67 -16.51 7.66 -5.54
C LEU A 67 -16.09 8.70 -4.49
N ASN A 68 -17.03 9.10 -3.63
CA ASN A 68 -16.80 10.03 -2.51
C ASN A 68 -17.39 9.52 -1.19
N ASP A 69 -17.77 8.26 -1.14
CA ASP A 69 -18.30 7.67 0.07
C ASP A 69 -17.17 7.33 1.06
N THR A 70 -17.51 7.45 2.33
CA THR A 70 -16.66 7.09 3.46
C THR A 70 -17.23 5.86 4.14
N TRP A 71 -16.40 4.89 4.43
CA TRP A 71 -16.76 3.68 5.15
C TRP A 71 -15.81 3.45 6.32
N ILE A 72 -16.33 2.88 7.38
CA ILE A 72 -15.54 2.46 8.54
C ILE A 72 -15.76 0.96 8.77
N PHE A 73 -14.70 0.25 9.15
CA PHE A 73 -14.75 -1.16 9.50
C PHE A 73 -14.32 -1.34 10.96
N ASP A 74 -15.17 -1.98 11.74
CA ASP A 74 -14.95 -2.21 13.17
C ASP A 74 -14.37 -3.59 13.49
N GLY A 75 -14.12 -4.38 12.47
CA GLY A 75 -13.64 -5.74 12.58
C GLY A 75 -14.68 -6.80 12.26
N VAL A 76 -15.93 -6.42 12.22
CA VAL A 76 -17.06 -7.31 11.94
C VAL A 76 -17.81 -6.87 10.72
N THR A 77 -18.09 -5.57 10.59
CA THR A 77 -18.91 -5.04 9.50
C THR A 77 -18.41 -3.70 8.98
N TRP A 78 -18.64 -3.44 7.71
CA TRP A 78 -18.48 -2.14 7.12
C TRP A 78 -19.71 -1.29 7.34
N THR A 79 -19.53 -0.08 7.82
CA THR A 79 -20.59 0.90 8.01
C THR A 79 -20.34 2.12 7.14
N ARG A 80 -21.30 2.48 6.28
CA ARG A 80 -21.23 3.70 5.50
C ARG A 80 -21.46 4.91 6.41
N VAL A 81 -20.60 5.90 6.29
CA VAL A 81 -20.73 7.16 7.02
C VAL A 81 -21.53 8.16 6.18
N ASN A 82 -22.62 8.68 6.73
CA ASN A 82 -23.41 9.75 6.10
C ASN A 82 -22.84 11.11 6.51
N ALA A 83 -21.66 11.45 5.97
CA ALA A 83 -21.03 12.74 6.22
C ALA A 83 -21.77 13.86 5.45
N SER A 84 -22.15 14.93 6.14
CA SER A 84 -22.77 16.11 5.52
C SER A 84 -21.81 16.89 4.63
N ILE A 85 -20.52 16.82 4.93
CA ILE A 85 -19.41 17.37 4.16
C ILE A 85 -18.43 16.24 3.92
N ALA A 86 -18.03 16.02 2.67
CA ALA A 86 -17.06 15.00 2.28
C ALA A 86 -16.15 15.54 1.17
N PRO A 87 -14.93 14.98 1.04
CA PRO A 87 -14.09 15.29 -0.11
C PRO A 87 -14.80 14.99 -1.43
N PRO A 88 -14.54 15.72 -2.51
CA PRO A 88 -15.02 15.39 -3.85
C PRO A 88 -14.64 13.97 -4.27
N ALA A 89 -15.48 13.36 -5.13
CA ALA A 89 -15.26 12.03 -5.66
C ALA A 89 -13.87 11.90 -6.32
N ARG A 90 -13.13 10.86 -5.97
CA ARG A 90 -11.77 10.63 -6.46
C ARG A 90 -11.31 9.19 -6.31
N SER A 91 -10.36 8.80 -7.15
CA SER A 91 -9.56 7.58 -7.01
C SER A 91 -8.07 7.92 -6.92
N ALA A 92 -7.26 6.95 -6.52
CA ALA A 92 -5.82 7.08 -6.37
C ALA A 92 -5.39 8.32 -5.54
N ALA A 93 -6.25 8.75 -4.60
CA ALA A 93 -5.87 9.55 -3.46
C ALA A 93 -5.26 8.64 -2.40
N GLN A 94 -4.51 9.22 -1.46
CA GLN A 94 -4.00 8.47 -0.33
C GLN A 94 -4.46 9.08 0.99
N ILE A 95 -4.53 8.23 2.02
CA ILE A 95 -4.80 8.64 3.39
C ILE A 95 -3.76 8.06 4.34
N ALA A 96 -3.37 8.85 5.35
CA ALA A 96 -2.50 8.40 6.42
C ALA A 96 -2.96 9.00 7.76
N TYR A 97 -2.72 8.28 8.85
CA TYR A 97 -3.05 8.75 10.19
C TYR A 97 -1.94 9.60 10.76
N ASP A 98 -2.23 10.86 11.07
CA ASP A 98 -1.32 11.76 11.76
C ASP A 98 -1.45 11.56 13.28
N ARG A 99 -0.40 10.99 13.89
CA ARG A 99 -0.37 10.72 15.33
C ARG A 99 -0.29 11.99 16.17
N VAL A 100 0.26 13.06 15.60
CA VAL A 100 0.42 14.34 16.29
C VAL A 100 -0.93 15.03 16.48
N THR A 101 -1.71 15.16 15.40
CA THR A 101 -3.05 15.79 15.44
C THR A 101 -4.17 14.79 15.74
N ARG A 102 -3.88 13.49 15.68
CA ARG A 102 -4.85 12.38 15.84
C ARG A 102 -5.99 12.45 14.83
N LYS A 103 -5.66 12.79 13.58
CA LYS A 103 -6.57 12.87 12.43
C LYS A 103 -6.04 12.02 11.29
N VAL A 104 -6.94 11.56 10.43
CA VAL A 104 -6.55 10.99 9.14
C VAL A 104 -6.50 12.11 8.11
N ILE A 105 -5.39 12.20 7.38
CA ILE A 105 -5.17 13.18 6.32
C ILE A 105 -5.41 12.51 4.99
N LEU A 106 -6.24 13.14 4.13
CA LEU A 106 -6.42 12.75 2.74
C LEU A 106 -5.81 13.82 1.85
N PHE A 107 -5.06 13.38 0.84
CA PHE A 107 -4.47 14.25 -0.17
C PHE A 107 -4.48 13.60 -1.56
N GLY A 108 -4.61 14.45 -2.59
CA GLY A 108 -4.41 14.07 -3.98
C GLY A 108 -5.57 13.29 -4.60
N GLY A 109 -5.25 12.58 -5.67
CA GLY A 109 -6.16 11.75 -6.43
C GLY A 109 -6.62 12.38 -7.75
N PHE A 110 -7.48 11.67 -8.47
CA PHE A 110 -8.04 12.05 -9.75
C PHE A 110 -9.56 11.90 -9.74
N ASN A 111 -10.29 12.89 -10.26
CA ASN A 111 -11.76 12.91 -10.24
C ASN A 111 -12.39 12.60 -11.61
N GLY A 112 -11.59 12.14 -12.60
CA GLY A 112 -12.02 11.92 -13.96
C GLY A 112 -11.81 13.13 -14.89
N ARG A 113 -11.43 14.30 -14.34
CA ARG A 113 -11.21 15.52 -15.12
C ARG A 113 -9.90 16.22 -14.76
N GLN A 114 -9.55 16.25 -13.50
CA GLN A 114 -8.39 16.96 -12.99
C GLN A 114 -7.73 16.20 -11.85
N TYR A 115 -6.44 16.39 -11.70
CA TYR A 115 -5.65 15.99 -10.54
C TYR A 115 -5.98 16.91 -9.38
N LEU A 116 -6.03 16.38 -8.18
CA LEU A 116 -6.45 17.09 -6.99
C LEU A 116 -5.26 17.37 -6.07
N GLY A 117 -5.28 18.56 -5.44
CA GLY A 117 -4.25 18.99 -4.48
C GLY A 117 -4.86 19.54 -3.19
N ASP A 118 -6.14 19.25 -2.95
CA ASP A 118 -6.81 19.65 -1.72
C ASP A 118 -6.50 18.67 -0.58
N THR A 119 -6.42 19.21 0.62
CA THR A 119 -6.18 18.45 1.85
C THR A 119 -7.42 18.41 2.71
N TRP A 120 -7.76 17.22 3.18
CA TRP A 120 -8.91 16.98 4.05
C TRP A 120 -8.49 16.23 5.31
N LEU A 121 -9.09 16.58 6.43
CA LEU A 121 -8.88 15.94 7.72
C LEU A 121 -10.14 15.17 8.11
N TRP A 122 -9.95 13.91 8.46
CA TRP A 122 -10.99 13.06 9.04
C TRP A 122 -10.81 12.98 10.56
N ASP A 123 -11.92 13.19 11.25
CA ASP A 123 -12.03 12.94 12.70
C ASP A 123 -12.88 11.70 12.95
N GLY A 124 -12.27 10.60 13.30
CA GLY A 124 -12.96 9.33 13.55
C GLY A 124 -13.83 9.32 14.81
N ASN A 125 -13.64 10.26 15.76
CA ASN A 125 -14.48 10.36 16.92
C ASN A 125 -15.81 11.07 16.61
N THR A 126 -15.79 12.06 15.71
CA THR A 126 -16.97 12.82 15.30
C THR A 126 -17.54 12.37 13.96
N LEU A 127 -16.85 11.49 13.24
CA LEU A 127 -17.18 10.99 11.90
C LEU A 127 -17.36 12.13 10.88
N ARG A 128 -16.44 13.10 10.90
CA ARG A 128 -16.52 14.30 10.07
C ARG A 128 -15.25 14.54 9.26
N TRP A 129 -15.46 15.01 8.03
CA TRP A 129 -14.42 15.57 7.20
C TRP A 129 -14.38 17.09 7.35
N THR A 130 -13.17 17.64 7.37
CA THR A 130 -12.92 19.08 7.35
C THR A 130 -11.94 19.39 6.24
N ARG A 131 -12.30 20.28 5.32
CA ARG A 131 -11.37 20.80 4.32
C ARG A 131 -10.42 21.79 4.95
N THR A 132 -9.15 21.68 4.64
CA THR A 132 -8.15 22.70 5.04
C THR A 132 -7.82 23.60 3.85
N THR A 133 -7.26 24.76 4.16
CA THR A 133 -6.79 25.74 3.17
C THR A 133 -5.36 26.16 3.53
N PRO A 134 -4.39 25.25 3.43
CA PRO A 134 -3.01 25.54 3.79
C PRO A 134 -2.41 26.58 2.83
N VAL A 135 -1.50 27.43 3.33
CA VAL A 135 -0.81 28.43 2.52
C VAL A 135 0.11 27.77 1.49
N HIS A 136 0.76 26.67 1.89
CA HIS A 136 1.59 25.85 1.03
C HIS A 136 1.04 24.44 0.97
N SER A 137 1.10 23.82 -0.20
CA SER A 137 0.62 22.44 -0.45
C SER A 137 1.52 21.76 -1.48
N PRO A 138 1.59 20.42 -1.45
CA PRO A 138 2.16 19.68 -2.56
C PRO A 138 1.42 20.01 -3.87
N PRO A 139 2.04 19.76 -5.04
CA PRO A 139 1.35 19.83 -6.34
C PRO A 139 0.10 18.94 -6.36
N ALA A 140 -0.87 19.31 -7.18
CA ALA A 140 -2.03 18.44 -7.43
C ALA A 140 -1.57 17.18 -8.19
N VAL A 141 -1.76 16.01 -7.60
CA VAL A 141 -1.25 14.73 -8.13
C VAL A 141 -2.22 13.59 -7.91
N THR A 142 -2.10 12.56 -8.75
CA THR A 142 -2.71 11.24 -8.52
C THR A 142 -1.64 10.24 -8.10
N GLY A 143 -2.01 9.27 -7.27
CA GLY A 143 -1.11 8.23 -6.79
C GLY A 143 0.08 8.75 -5.97
N PRO A 144 -0.07 9.79 -5.12
CA PRO A 144 0.98 10.16 -4.18
C PRO A 144 1.20 9.01 -3.18
N MET A 145 2.35 8.98 -2.54
CA MET A 145 2.59 8.13 -1.38
C MET A 145 2.41 8.95 -0.12
N LEU A 146 1.35 8.67 0.64
CA LEU A 146 1.16 9.22 1.99
C LEU A 146 1.48 8.16 3.03
N PHE A 147 2.27 8.53 4.03
CA PHE A 147 2.61 7.63 5.12
C PHE A 147 2.89 8.41 6.40
N THR A 148 2.65 7.78 7.54
CA THR A 148 3.02 8.35 8.84
C THR A 148 4.51 8.15 9.04
N ASP A 149 5.27 9.22 9.16
CA ASP A 149 6.72 9.15 9.37
C ASP A 149 7.08 8.56 10.75
N PRO A 150 8.35 8.23 11.02
CA PRO A 150 8.77 7.75 12.33
C PRO A 150 8.47 8.68 13.51
N ASN A 151 8.28 9.98 13.27
CA ASN A 151 7.98 10.98 14.29
C ASN A 151 6.46 11.16 14.51
N GLY A 152 5.65 10.50 13.70
CA GLY A 152 4.18 10.52 13.80
C GLY A 152 3.48 11.56 12.93
N HIS A 153 4.22 12.32 12.14
CA HIS A 153 3.68 13.24 11.13
C HIS A 153 3.31 12.50 9.84
N VAL A 154 2.46 13.09 9.03
CA VAL A 154 2.19 12.57 7.70
C VAL A 154 3.11 13.24 6.69
N ASP A 155 3.86 12.37 6.00
CA ASP A 155 4.70 12.75 4.87
C ASP A 155 4.00 12.37 3.55
N GLU A 156 4.22 13.19 2.54
CA GLU A 156 3.81 12.98 1.15
C GLU A 156 5.04 12.91 0.26
N PHE A 157 5.08 11.96 -0.66
CA PHE A 157 6.12 11.86 -1.68
C PHE A 157 5.52 11.52 -3.04
N GLY A 158 5.93 12.26 -4.08
CA GLY A 158 5.76 11.87 -5.46
C GLY A 158 4.34 12.06 -6.03
N GLY A 159 3.87 11.08 -6.80
CA GLY A 159 2.63 11.15 -7.58
C GLY A 159 2.84 11.65 -9.01
N PHE A 160 1.75 11.71 -9.79
CA PHE A 160 1.72 12.16 -11.19
C PHE A 160 0.80 13.36 -11.33
N ASP A 161 1.30 14.46 -11.90
CA ASP A 161 0.58 15.74 -12.03
C ASP A 161 -0.19 15.89 -13.38
N GLY A 162 -0.11 14.85 -14.23
CA GLY A 162 -0.67 14.85 -15.56
C GLY A 162 0.37 15.09 -16.66
N HIS A 163 1.57 15.51 -16.29
CA HIS A 163 2.67 15.74 -17.21
C HIS A 163 3.92 14.96 -16.77
N PHE A 164 4.23 15.00 -15.48
CA PHE A 164 5.44 14.40 -14.94
C PHE A 164 5.17 13.67 -13.61
N TYR A 165 5.91 12.61 -13.38
CA TYR A 165 6.03 12.05 -12.05
C TYR A 165 6.84 13.01 -11.17
N GLN A 166 6.44 13.13 -9.90
CA GLN A 166 7.07 14.03 -8.95
C GLN A 166 8.10 13.29 -8.09
N ALA A 167 9.12 14.02 -7.61
CA ALA A 167 10.07 13.56 -6.60
C ALA A 167 10.16 14.53 -5.42
N THR A 168 9.16 15.40 -5.28
CA THR A 168 9.06 16.32 -4.15
C THR A 168 8.57 15.59 -2.92
N MET A 169 8.98 16.07 -1.76
CA MET A 169 8.59 15.54 -0.47
C MET A 169 8.04 16.65 0.41
N TRP A 170 6.94 16.38 1.10
CA TRP A 170 6.25 17.33 1.95
C TRP A 170 5.84 16.68 3.27
N GLN A 171 5.81 17.47 4.33
CA GLN A 171 5.34 17.03 5.64
C GLN A 171 4.17 17.89 6.10
N TRP A 172 3.15 17.23 6.62
CA TRP A 172 2.04 17.89 7.29
C TRP A 172 2.43 18.28 8.71
N ASN A 173 2.29 19.57 9.06
CA ASN A 173 2.66 20.11 10.38
C ASN A 173 1.46 20.34 11.32
N GLY A 174 0.27 19.80 10.97
CA GLY A 174 -0.95 19.99 11.73
C GLY A 174 -1.86 21.11 11.21
N SER A 175 -1.34 22.05 10.42
CA SER A 175 -2.10 23.17 9.85
C SER A 175 -1.81 23.43 8.37
N GLY A 176 -0.68 22.97 7.87
CA GLY A 176 -0.24 23.15 6.50
C GLY A 176 0.86 22.17 6.12
N TRP A 177 1.33 22.28 4.89
CA TRP A 177 2.41 21.48 4.36
C TRP A 177 3.72 22.27 4.33
N SER A 178 4.79 21.63 4.71
CA SER A 178 6.15 22.14 4.59
C SER A 178 6.94 21.25 3.66
N GLN A 179 7.56 21.82 2.62
CA GLN A 179 8.39 21.04 1.72
C GLN A 179 9.67 20.60 2.43
N LEU A 180 10.01 19.33 2.29
CA LEU A 180 11.23 18.74 2.80
C LEU A 180 12.27 18.64 1.68
N TYR A 181 13.56 18.74 2.04
CA TYR A 181 14.68 18.65 1.11
C TYR A 181 15.71 17.63 1.61
N PRO A 182 15.35 16.31 1.62
CA PRO A 182 16.31 15.27 1.97
C PRO A 182 17.52 15.30 1.04
N ALA A 183 18.70 14.97 1.58
CA ALA A 183 19.94 14.95 0.79
C ALA A 183 19.91 13.94 -0.36
N GLN A 184 19.10 12.88 -0.22
CA GLN A 184 18.81 11.88 -1.24
C GLN A 184 17.33 11.59 -1.27
N VAL A 185 16.77 11.48 -2.47
CA VAL A 185 15.37 11.11 -2.71
C VAL A 185 15.28 10.03 -3.77
N PRO A 186 14.25 9.17 -3.73
CA PRO A 186 13.96 8.25 -4.82
C PRO A 186 13.69 8.99 -6.12
N TYR A 187 13.87 8.29 -7.25
CA TYR A 187 13.42 8.83 -8.55
C TYR A 187 11.93 9.14 -8.51
N ALA A 188 11.55 10.16 -9.29
CA ALA A 188 10.16 10.57 -9.49
C ALA A 188 9.26 9.39 -9.84
N ARG A 189 8.19 9.20 -9.09
CA ARG A 189 7.25 8.08 -9.25
C ARG A 189 5.90 8.35 -8.60
N GLY A 190 4.89 7.58 -9.03
CA GLY A 190 3.59 7.48 -8.37
C GLY A 190 3.20 6.03 -8.12
N LEU A 191 2.17 5.80 -7.33
CA LEU A 191 1.61 4.48 -7.06
C LEU A 191 2.62 3.44 -6.52
N ALA A 192 3.67 3.88 -5.82
CA ALA A 192 4.56 2.98 -5.12
C ALA A 192 3.89 2.47 -3.84
N ALA A 193 4.22 1.24 -3.46
CA ALA A 193 3.79 0.70 -2.17
C ALA A 193 4.67 1.28 -1.05
N VAL A 194 4.06 1.78 0.02
CA VAL A 194 4.79 2.29 1.18
C VAL A 194 4.18 1.78 2.48
N GLY A 195 5.04 1.33 3.40
CA GLY A 195 4.66 0.91 4.75
C GLY A 195 5.70 1.37 5.76
N VAL A 196 5.29 1.69 6.99
CA VAL A 196 6.17 2.25 8.02
C VAL A 196 6.41 1.26 9.13
N ASN A 197 7.62 0.78 9.23
CA ASN A 197 8.08 -0.14 10.28
C ASN A 197 8.33 0.64 11.58
N THR A 198 7.39 0.62 12.49
CA THR A 198 7.47 1.33 13.77
C THR A 198 8.51 0.75 14.74
N LEU A 199 8.92 -0.50 14.57
CA LEU A 199 9.98 -1.11 15.39
C LEU A 199 11.39 -0.67 14.98
N ARG A 200 11.54 -0.27 13.72
CA ARG A 200 12.83 0.17 13.17
C ARG A 200 12.88 1.69 12.92
N ASN A 201 11.76 2.37 13.13
CA ASN A 201 11.58 3.78 12.81
C ASN A 201 11.97 4.10 11.35
N GLU A 202 11.43 3.33 10.42
CA GLU A 202 11.72 3.51 9.00
C GLU A 202 10.46 3.33 8.14
N ALA A 203 10.27 4.19 7.13
CA ALA A 203 9.34 3.91 6.05
C ALA A 203 10.06 3.07 4.98
N VAL A 204 9.34 2.14 4.38
CA VAL A 204 9.84 1.26 3.31
C VAL A 204 8.99 1.47 2.09
N MET A 205 9.60 1.86 0.98
CA MET A 205 8.93 2.07 -0.31
C MET A 205 9.46 1.09 -1.35
N PHE A 206 8.55 0.52 -2.14
CA PHE A 206 8.88 -0.39 -3.23
C PHE A 206 8.07 -0.09 -4.49
N GLY A 207 8.73 -0.18 -5.65
CA GLY A 207 8.09 -0.14 -6.97
C GLY A 207 7.51 1.22 -7.36
N GLY A 208 6.33 1.20 -7.95
CA GLY A 208 5.60 2.36 -8.48
C GLY A 208 5.71 2.52 -9.99
N LEU A 209 5.01 3.52 -10.53
CA LEU A 209 5.11 3.96 -11.91
C LEU A 209 6.06 5.15 -12.03
N ALA A 210 6.89 5.15 -13.05
CA ALA A 210 7.85 6.18 -13.37
C ALA A 210 8.20 6.10 -14.87
N ASP A 211 8.98 7.04 -15.36
CA ASP A 211 9.48 7.00 -16.76
C ASP A 211 10.32 5.74 -17.03
N VAL A 212 11.03 5.26 -16.01
CA VAL A 212 11.71 3.97 -15.99
C VAL A 212 11.20 3.19 -14.78
N ASN A 213 10.61 2.03 -15.03
CA ASN A 213 9.97 1.22 -13.99
C ASN A 213 10.94 0.83 -12.86
N PRO A 214 10.76 1.36 -11.66
CA PRO A 214 11.72 1.18 -10.58
C PRO A 214 11.50 -0.18 -9.89
N VAL A 215 12.48 -1.08 -10.02
CA VAL A 215 12.54 -2.33 -9.24
C VAL A 215 13.52 -2.11 -8.10
N ASN A 216 13.17 -1.27 -7.14
CA ASN A 216 14.06 -0.95 -6.05
C ASN A 216 13.30 -0.70 -4.74
N THR A 217 14.02 -0.93 -3.66
CA THR A 217 13.55 -0.67 -2.29
C THR A 217 14.28 0.55 -1.74
N TRP A 218 13.53 1.46 -1.18
CA TRP A 218 14.05 2.61 -0.46
C TRP A 218 13.55 2.59 0.98
N THR A 219 14.40 3.00 1.89
CA THR A 219 14.00 3.23 3.28
C THR A 219 14.20 4.69 3.67
N TYR A 220 13.32 5.22 4.50
CA TYR A 220 13.34 6.60 5.00
C TYR A 220 13.31 6.61 6.52
N ASP A 221 14.28 7.26 7.13
CA ASP A 221 14.49 7.33 8.59
C ASP A 221 13.88 8.58 9.26
N GLY A 222 13.07 9.35 8.51
CA GLY A 222 12.54 10.64 8.96
C GLY A 222 13.40 11.83 8.55
N LYS A 223 14.54 11.61 7.86
CA LYS A 223 15.46 12.66 7.40
C LYS A 223 15.98 12.44 6.00
N THR A 224 16.34 11.21 5.66
CA THR A 224 16.91 10.87 4.35
C THR A 224 16.42 9.55 3.84
N TRP A 225 16.37 9.42 2.52
CA TRP A 225 16.11 8.19 1.84
C TRP A 225 17.41 7.43 1.57
N THR A 226 17.38 6.13 1.73
CA THR A 226 18.50 5.23 1.45
C THR A 226 18.07 4.13 0.50
N LEU A 227 18.76 4.01 -0.64
CA LEU A 227 18.55 2.90 -1.58
C LEU A 227 19.09 1.60 -0.96
N GLN A 228 18.24 0.58 -0.92
CA GLN A 228 18.59 -0.72 -0.37
C GLN A 228 19.09 -1.66 -1.46
N SER A 229 20.23 -2.32 -1.19
CA SER A 229 20.75 -3.37 -2.06
C SER A 229 20.17 -4.72 -1.64
N THR A 230 19.27 -5.26 -2.44
CA THR A 230 18.57 -6.52 -2.14
C THR A 230 18.92 -7.59 -3.16
N ARG A 231 19.18 -8.83 -2.70
CA ARG A 231 19.40 -9.99 -3.59
C ARG A 231 18.09 -10.65 -4.01
N ILE A 232 17.10 -10.62 -3.11
CA ILE A 232 15.77 -11.19 -3.30
C ILE A 232 14.79 -10.05 -3.09
N GLN A 233 13.90 -9.85 -4.05
CA GLN A 233 12.88 -8.80 -4.02
C GLN A 233 11.67 -9.21 -4.86
N PRO A 234 10.50 -8.56 -4.64
CA PRO A 234 9.34 -8.74 -5.50
C PRO A 234 9.67 -8.38 -6.95
N LEU A 235 8.87 -8.87 -7.89
CA LEU A 235 8.82 -8.30 -9.23
C LEU A 235 8.47 -6.82 -9.14
N TRP A 236 8.84 -6.03 -10.17
CA TRP A 236 8.34 -4.67 -10.25
C TRP A 236 6.81 -4.66 -10.21
N VAL A 237 6.25 -3.84 -9.30
CA VAL A 237 4.80 -3.64 -9.16
C VAL A 237 4.49 -2.17 -8.98
N TYR A 238 3.34 -1.75 -9.49
CA TYR A 238 2.69 -0.47 -9.18
C TYR A 238 1.33 -0.73 -8.55
N ALA A 239 0.80 0.23 -7.83
CA ALA A 239 -0.47 0.12 -7.11
C ALA A 239 -0.57 -1.15 -6.24
N GLY A 240 0.58 -1.67 -5.81
CA GLY A 240 0.66 -2.66 -4.75
C GLY A 240 0.38 -2.01 -3.40
N SER A 241 -0.04 -2.81 -2.44
CA SER A 241 -0.45 -2.34 -1.12
C SER A 241 0.56 -2.77 -0.07
N ALA A 242 1.06 -1.84 0.75
CA ALA A 242 2.00 -2.18 1.81
C ALA A 242 1.62 -1.56 3.17
N VAL A 243 1.89 -2.30 4.24
CA VAL A 243 1.68 -1.87 5.63
C VAL A 243 2.62 -2.63 6.56
N PHE A 244 2.96 -2.05 7.68
CA PHE A 244 3.68 -2.75 8.74
C PHE A 244 2.74 -3.67 9.52
N ASP A 245 3.11 -4.95 9.60
CA ASP A 245 2.44 -5.94 10.44
C ASP A 245 3.32 -6.25 11.66
N PRO A 246 2.94 -5.82 12.87
CA PRO A 246 3.73 -6.05 14.08
C PRO A 246 3.81 -7.52 14.50
N ASN A 247 2.83 -8.37 14.12
CA ASN A 247 2.89 -9.81 14.40
C ASN A 247 4.00 -10.47 13.57
N LEU A 248 4.18 -10.04 12.33
CA LEU A 248 5.25 -10.49 11.45
C LEU A 248 6.55 -9.68 11.64
N ARG A 249 6.49 -8.55 12.39
CA ARG A 249 7.59 -7.60 12.59
C ARG A 249 8.22 -7.12 11.28
N ALA A 250 7.39 -6.95 10.25
CA ALA A 250 7.81 -6.67 8.89
C ALA A 250 6.83 -5.75 8.17
N VAL A 251 7.30 -5.01 7.17
CA VAL A 251 6.41 -4.39 6.20
C VAL A 251 5.97 -5.46 5.22
N VAL A 252 4.66 -5.69 5.18
CA VAL A 252 4.01 -6.63 4.26
C VAL A 252 3.63 -5.88 2.99
N LEU A 253 4.01 -6.43 1.84
CA LEU A 253 3.57 -5.99 0.51
C LEU A 253 2.68 -7.08 -0.08
N PHE A 254 1.54 -6.69 -0.63
CA PHE A 254 0.62 -7.59 -1.32
C PHE A 254 0.22 -7.02 -2.68
N GLY A 255 0.22 -7.89 -3.69
CA GLY A 255 -0.36 -7.60 -5.00
C GLY A 255 0.38 -6.53 -5.81
N GLY A 256 -0.39 -5.80 -6.61
CA GLY A 256 0.04 -4.78 -7.56
C GLY A 256 0.05 -5.25 -8.99
N GLY A 257 -0.01 -4.32 -9.95
CA GLY A 257 0.10 -4.59 -11.38
C GLY A 257 1.55 -4.71 -11.82
N SER A 258 1.85 -5.65 -12.72
CA SER A 258 3.18 -5.89 -13.28
C SER A 258 3.09 -6.39 -14.72
N GLY A 259 3.58 -5.62 -15.69
CA GLY A 259 3.63 -6.06 -17.08
C GLY A 259 2.27 -6.42 -17.70
N GLY A 260 1.18 -5.79 -17.26
CA GLY A 260 -0.19 -6.05 -17.70
C GLY A 260 -0.88 -7.22 -17.00
N MET A 261 -0.28 -7.75 -15.94
CA MET A 261 -0.87 -8.79 -15.09
C MET A 261 -0.87 -8.34 -13.64
N ASP A 262 -1.98 -8.63 -12.95
CA ASP A 262 -2.09 -8.38 -11.52
C ASP A 262 -1.44 -9.51 -10.72
N GLN A 263 -0.90 -9.17 -9.57
CA GLN A 263 -0.17 -10.07 -8.69
C GLN A 263 -0.99 -10.42 -7.44
N ASN A 264 -0.73 -11.59 -6.85
CA ASN A 264 -1.28 -11.99 -5.54
C ASN A 264 -0.20 -12.48 -4.58
N SER A 265 1.05 -12.22 -4.89
CA SER A 265 2.15 -12.59 -4.02
C SER A 265 2.18 -11.71 -2.77
N THR A 266 2.52 -12.33 -1.64
CA THR A 266 2.75 -11.66 -0.36
C THR A 266 4.23 -11.66 -0.06
N TRP A 267 4.77 -10.49 0.29
CA TRP A 267 6.16 -10.30 0.64
C TRP A 267 6.32 -9.59 1.96
N ALA A 268 7.39 -9.89 2.68
CA ALA A 268 7.75 -9.24 3.93
C ALA A 268 9.14 -8.62 3.81
N TRP A 269 9.26 -7.32 4.12
CA TRP A 269 10.53 -6.65 4.30
C TRP A 269 11.03 -6.83 5.73
N THR A 270 12.18 -7.49 5.88
CA THR A 270 12.75 -7.84 7.20
C THR A 270 13.74 -6.81 7.73
N GLY A 271 13.94 -5.70 7.01
CA GLY A 271 14.89 -4.65 7.33
C GLY A 271 16.18 -4.70 6.53
N SER A 272 16.38 -5.74 5.71
CA SER A 272 17.53 -5.85 4.81
C SER A 272 17.22 -6.58 3.51
N GLN A 273 16.22 -7.45 3.49
CA GLN A 273 15.82 -8.24 2.32
C GLN A 273 14.32 -8.49 2.32
N TRP A 274 13.77 -8.73 1.14
CA TRP A 274 12.43 -9.24 0.98
C TRP A 274 12.40 -10.76 1.14
N LYS A 275 11.39 -11.25 1.82
CA LYS A 275 11.06 -12.67 1.92
C LYS A 275 9.65 -12.88 1.37
N GLN A 276 9.51 -13.76 0.39
CA GLN A 276 8.18 -14.16 -0.05
C GLN A 276 7.52 -15.01 1.03
N LEU A 277 6.29 -14.66 1.36
CA LEU A 277 5.47 -15.40 2.32
C LEU A 277 4.53 -16.32 1.53
N LEU A 278 4.65 -17.61 1.75
CA LEU A 278 3.80 -18.59 1.10
C LEU A 278 2.59 -18.88 1.99
N ALA A 279 1.39 -18.75 1.41
CA ALA A 279 0.13 -19.04 2.07
C ALA A 279 -0.62 -20.12 1.29
N SER A 280 -1.37 -20.98 2.01
CA SER A 280 -2.20 -22.00 1.38
C SER A 280 -3.47 -21.42 0.75
N GLN A 281 -3.96 -20.32 1.28
CA GLN A 281 -5.06 -19.55 0.74
C GLN A 281 -4.60 -18.11 0.52
N VAL A 282 -4.86 -17.58 -0.67
CA VAL A 282 -4.48 -16.23 -1.07
C VAL A 282 -5.67 -15.53 -1.76
N PRO A 283 -5.83 -14.22 -1.59
CA PRO A 283 -6.79 -13.45 -2.37
C PRO A 283 -6.50 -13.54 -3.88
N LEU A 284 -7.49 -13.24 -4.71
CA LEU A 284 -7.27 -13.08 -6.15
C LEU A 284 -6.18 -12.05 -6.43
N PRO A 285 -5.44 -12.18 -7.55
CA PRO A 285 -4.52 -11.14 -8.00
C PRO A 285 -5.21 -9.79 -8.04
N ARG A 286 -4.51 -8.73 -7.64
CA ARG A 286 -5.13 -7.39 -7.64
C ARG A 286 -4.13 -6.25 -7.56
N GLU A 287 -4.49 -5.15 -8.19
CA GLU A 287 -3.89 -3.84 -8.02
C GLU A 287 -4.89 -2.84 -7.41
N GLY A 288 -4.40 -1.74 -6.86
CA GLY A 288 -5.24 -0.66 -6.33
C GLY A 288 -6.16 -1.07 -5.18
N ALA A 289 -5.81 -2.11 -4.42
CA ALA A 289 -6.50 -2.49 -3.19
C ALA A 289 -6.13 -1.56 -2.03
N GLY A 290 -7.06 -1.41 -1.07
CA GLY A 290 -6.74 -0.78 0.20
C GLY A 290 -6.09 -1.78 1.16
N ILE A 291 -5.12 -1.32 1.96
CA ILE A 291 -4.47 -2.11 3.01
C ILE A 291 -4.37 -1.32 4.30
N ALA A 292 -4.54 -1.99 5.43
CA ALA A 292 -4.31 -1.41 6.76
C ALA A 292 -4.00 -2.50 7.78
N TYR A 293 -3.12 -2.24 8.74
CA TYR A 293 -3.02 -3.06 9.92
C TYR A 293 -4.04 -2.60 10.94
N ALA A 294 -5.03 -3.43 11.22
CA ALA A 294 -6.06 -3.16 12.20
C ALA A 294 -5.70 -3.78 13.55
N ALA A 295 -5.16 -2.98 14.45
CA ALA A 295 -4.69 -3.44 15.77
C ALA A 295 -5.80 -4.13 16.56
N ALA A 296 -7.02 -3.59 16.54
CA ALA A 296 -8.19 -4.17 17.21
C ALA A 296 -8.56 -5.57 16.68
N LEU A 297 -8.13 -5.91 15.45
CA LEU A 297 -8.38 -7.21 14.82
C LEU A 297 -7.17 -8.13 14.84
N GLY A 298 -6.03 -7.61 15.31
CA GLY A 298 -4.78 -8.34 15.38
C GLY A 298 -4.22 -8.80 14.03
N GLY A 299 -4.46 -8.06 12.93
CA GLY A 299 -3.98 -8.48 11.61
C GLY A 299 -4.06 -7.41 10.51
N THR A 300 -3.30 -7.67 9.46
CA THR A 300 -3.33 -6.88 8.23
C THR A 300 -4.59 -7.21 7.42
N LEU A 301 -5.34 -6.18 7.05
CA LEU A 301 -6.53 -6.25 6.21
C LEU A 301 -6.25 -5.74 4.81
N ILE A 302 -6.85 -6.37 3.82
CA ILE A 302 -7.01 -5.82 2.47
C ILE A 302 -8.49 -5.78 2.09
N PHE A 303 -8.85 -4.79 1.26
CA PHE A 303 -10.18 -4.64 0.70
C PHE A 303 -10.11 -4.21 -0.76
N GLY A 304 -10.99 -4.82 -1.60
CA GLY A 304 -11.21 -4.38 -2.97
C GLY A 304 -9.99 -4.55 -3.88
N GLY A 305 -9.81 -3.59 -4.80
CA GLY A 305 -8.84 -3.67 -5.89
C GLY A 305 -9.47 -4.20 -7.16
N GLN A 306 -8.66 -4.44 -8.16
CA GLN A 306 -9.09 -5.03 -9.44
C GLN A 306 -8.14 -6.12 -9.90
N ASP A 307 -8.69 -7.15 -10.58
CA ASP A 307 -7.98 -8.18 -11.33
C ASP A 307 -8.36 -8.02 -12.81
N GLY A 308 -7.50 -7.39 -13.58
CA GLY A 308 -7.85 -6.93 -14.92
C GLY A 308 -9.07 -6.00 -14.90
N ASN A 309 -10.17 -6.45 -15.49
CA ASN A 309 -11.44 -5.69 -15.51
C ASN A 309 -12.40 -6.07 -14.37
N LEU A 310 -12.04 -7.04 -13.52
CA LEU A 310 -12.88 -7.48 -12.41
C LEU A 310 -12.61 -6.61 -11.19
N LEU A 311 -13.57 -5.77 -10.82
CA LEU A 311 -13.52 -5.03 -9.56
C LEU A 311 -13.94 -5.91 -8.39
N LEU A 312 -13.24 -5.79 -7.29
CA LEU A 312 -13.38 -6.61 -6.10
C LEU A 312 -14.00 -5.81 -4.94
N ASN A 313 -14.72 -6.51 -4.06
CA ASN A 313 -15.26 -5.96 -2.80
C ASN A 313 -15.11 -6.92 -1.63
N ASP A 314 -14.25 -7.90 -1.76
CA ASP A 314 -13.93 -8.84 -0.71
C ASP A 314 -13.01 -8.21 0.33
N THR A 315 -13.15 -8.68 1.56
CA THR A 315 -12.31 -8.32 2.70
C THR A 315 -11.51 -9.54 3.10
N TRP A 316 -10.20 -9.38 3.25
CA TRP A 316 -9.30 -10.44 3.69
C TRP A 316 -8.43 -9.98 4.85
N ARG A 317 -8.12 -10.91 5.74
CA ARG A 317 -7.21 -10.70 6.86
C ARG A 317 -6.02 -11.65 6.76
N LEU A 318 -4.81 -11.11 6.87
CA LEU A 318 -3.61 -11.92 7.03
C LEU A 318 -3.53 -12.38 8.48
N ALA A 319 -3.40 -13.66 8.68
CA ALA A 319 -3.17 -14.30 9.98
C ALA A 319 -1.79 -14.99 9.98
N PRO A 320 -1.03 -14.87 11.06
CA PRO A 320 0.23 -15.61 11.24
C PRO A 320 0.02 -17.11 11.39
#